data_3df1d6d73d9be026686ea85e3de68b45
#
_entry.id   3df1d6d73d9be026686ea85e3de68b45
#
_cell.length_a   1.000
_cell.length_b   1.000
_cell.length_c   1.000
_cell.angle_alpha   90.00
_cell.angle_beta   90.00
_cell.angle_gamma   90.00
#
_symmetry.space_group_name_H-M   'P 1'
#
loop_
_entity.id
_entity.type
_entity.pdbx_description
1 polymer ?
#
loop_
_entity_poly.entity_id
_entity_poly.type
_entity_poly.pdbx_seq_one_letter_code
_entity_poly.pdbx_strand_id
1 'polypeptide(L)'
;RGDVLAYVPADRVVYTGDVMFIGGHPVIWVGPWSNWIKACETILALDVDVIVPGHGRIVGKAGGREMLDWIVYLKDQAKLRYDAGLSLEDTVREIEVYAPIDEWIDRDRIVTNVNLLFQEFGGRGAVKTMDDVIRVQEKLGLMAPLSASEGDHHGHAH
;
A
#
# COMPACT_ATOMS: atom_id res chain seq x y z
N ARG A 1 0.09 14.67 -12.72
CA ARG A 1 0.65 13.37 -13.10
C ARG A 1 -0.31 12.31 -12.60
N GLY A 2 -0.67 11.35 -13.43
CA GLY A 2 -1.55 10.25 -13.09
C GLY A 2 -1.08 8.98 -13.80
N ASP A 3 -1.50 7.84 -13.26
CA ASP A 3 -1.26 6.56 -13.88
C ASP A 3 -2.14 6.40 -15.12
N VAL A 4 -1.70 5.58 -16.05
CA VAL A 4 -2.40 5.30 -17.31
C VAL A 4 -2.97 3.90 -17.27
N LEU A 5 -4.24 3.77 -17.61
CA LEU A 5 -4.91 2.50 -17.82
C LEU A 5 -4.99 2.22 -19.32
N ALA A 6 -4.77 0.99 -19.71
CA ALA A 6 -5.03 0.53 -21.08
C ALA A 6 -6.16 -0.49 -21.07
N TYR A 7 -7.30 -0.12 -21.63
CA TYR A 7 -8.47 -1.01 -21.76
C TYR A 7 -8.60 -1.50 -23.20
N VAL A 8 -8.71 -2.81 -23.39
CA VAL A 8 -8.90 -3.49 -24.66
C VAL A 8 -10.28 -4.14 -24.67
N PRO A 9 -11.32 -3.43 -25.15
CA PRO A 9 -12.70 -3.92 -25.08
C PRO A 9 -12.91 -5.23 -25.83
N ALA A 10 -12.26 -5.40 -27.00
CA ALA A 10 -12.42 -6.59 -27.84
C ALA A 10 -11.99 -7.88 -27.12
N ASP A 11 -10.97 -7.78 -26.25
CA ASP A 11 -10.42 -8.90 -25.49
C ASP A 11 -10.94 -8.94 -24.05
N ARG A 12 -11.73 -7.93 -23.65
CA ARG A 12 -12.24 -7.75 -22.27
C ARG A 12 -11.13 -7.73 -21.23
N VAL A 13 -10.02 -7.06 -21.56
CA VAL A 13 -8.81 -6.96 -20.73
C VAL A 13 -8.54 -5.50 -20.35
N VAL A 14 -8.10 -5.27 -19.11
CA VAL A 14 -7.57 -3.99 -18.66
C VAL A 14 -6.19 -4.16 -18.03
N TYR A 15 -5.24 -3.34 -18.47
CA TYR A 15 -3.92 -3.17 -17.86
C TYR A 15 -3.96 -1.96 -16.94
N THR A 16 -3.64 -2.15 -15.66
CA THR A 16 -3.91 -1.14 -14.63
C THR A 16 -2.69 -0.39 -14.13
N GLY A 17 -1.46 -0.83 -14.54
CA GLY A 17 -0.25 -0.30 -13.94
C GLY A 17 -0.31 -0.35 -12.41
N ASP A 18 0.29 0.63 -11.77
CA ASP A 18 0.42 0.69 -10.31
C ASP A 18 -0.89 1.09 -9.58
N VAL A 19 -2.02 1.12 -10.28
CA VAL A 19 -3.32 1.27 -9.64
C VAL A 19 -3.74 -0.01 -8.92
N MET A 20 -3.31 -1.19 -9.41
CA MET A 20 -3.64 -2.47 -8.76
C MET A 20 -2.41 -3.29 -8.40
N PHE A 21 -2.43 -3.80 -7.17
CA PHE A 21 -1.48 -4.73 -6.57
C PHE A 21 -2.25 -5.97 -6.12
N ILE A 22 -1.83 -7.15 -6.54
CA ILE A 22 -2.54 -8.40 -6.24
C ILE A 22 -1.61 -9.38 -5.54
N GLY A 23 -2.00 -9.78 -4.32
CA GLY A 23 -1.18 -10.67 -3.48
C GLY A 23 0.00 -9.96 -2.77
N GLY A 24 -0.02 -8.63 -2.77
CA GLY A 24 0.92 -7.82 -2.01
C GLY A 24 0.24 -6.55 -1.52
N HIS A 25 0.67 -6.06 -0.35
CA HIS A 25 0.16 -4.80 0.16
C HIS A 25 0.53 -3.68 -0.81
N PRO A 26 -0.46 -2.93 -1.31
CA PRO A 26 -0.18 -1.82 -2.20
C PRO A 26 0.53 -0.69 -1.46
N VAL A 27 1.18 0.22 -2.19
CA VAL A 27 1.77 1.42 -1.62
C VAL A 27 1.28 2.64 -2.37
N ILE A 28 0.77 3.63 -1.64
CA ILE A 28 0.39 4.93 -2.17
C ILE A 28 1.42 5.97 -1.74
N TRP A 29 2.00 6.64 -2.72
CA TRP A 29 3.00 7.68 -2.49
C TRP A 29 2.40 9.07 -2.42
N VAL A 30 1.29 9.30 -3.11
CA VAL A 30 0.65 10.62 -3.25
C VAL A 30 -0.86 10.45 -3.22
N GLY A 31 -1.50 11.20 -2.31
CA GLY A 31 -2.96 11.26 -2.19
C GLY A 31 -3.66 12.14 -3.24
N PRO A 32 -4.94 12.32 -3.14
CA PRO A 32 -5.77 11.82 -2.06
C PRO A 32 -6.14 10.34 -2.21
N TRP A 33 -6.24 9.66 -1.08
CA TRP A 33 -6.62 8.24 -0.98
C TRP A 33 -7.93 7.92 -1.71
N SER A 34 -8.88 8.84 -1.65
CA SER A 34 -10.16 8.71 -2.34
C SER A 34 -10.04 8.58 -3.86
N ASN A 35 -9.01 9.15 -4.47
CA ASN A 35 -8.78 9.00 -5.91
C ASN A 35 -8.40 7.58 -6.27
N TRP A 36 -7.66 6.90 -5.40
CA TRP A 36 -7.30 5.52 -5.64
C TRP A 36 -8.51 4.58 -5.53
N ILE A 37 -9.32 4.74 -4.48
CA ILE A 37 -10.58 4.02 -4.35
C ILE A 37 -11.40 4.20 -5.64
N LYS A 38 -11.59 5.45 -6.09
CA LYS A 38 -12.33 5.76 -7.31
C LYS A 38 -11.71 5.14 -8.57
N ALA A 39 -10.39 5.08 -8.68
CA ALA A 39 -9.72 4.43 -9.80
C ALA A 39 -10.00 2.91 -9.82
N CYS A 40 -9.90 2.24 -8.67
CA CYS A 40 -10.25 0.83 -8.54
C CYS A 40 -11.73 0.58 -8.87
N GLU A 41 -12.65 1.40 -8.38
CA GLU A 41 -14.08 1.33 -8.71
C GLU A 41 -14.31 1.48 -10.23
N THR A 42 -13.61 2.43 -10.86
CA THR A 42 -13.69 2.65 -12.32
C THR A 42 -13.24 1.41 -13.09
N ILE A 43 -12.12 0.79 -12.69
CA ILE A 43 -11.62 -0.45 -13.31
C ILE A 43 -12.65 -1.57 -13.17
N LEU A 44 -13.21 -1.75 -11.98
CA LEU A 44 -14.19 -2.80 -11.70
C LEU A 44 -15.53 -2.60 -12.41
N ALA A 45 -15.86 -1.35 -12.78
CA ALA A 45 -17.05 -1.03 -13.56
C ALA A 45 -16.91 -1.32 -15.06
N LEU A 46 -15.68 -1.47 -15.57
CA LEU A 46 -15.45 -1.85 -16.97
C LEU A 46 -16.01 -3.24 -17.27
N ASP A 47 -16.36 -3.46 -18.53
CA ASP A 47 -16.76 -4.78 -19.03
C ASP A 47 -15.51 -5.62 -19.35
N VAL A 48 -14.89 -6.14 -18.29
CA VAL A 48 -13.64 -6.92 -18.35
C VAL A 48 -13.79 -8.26 -17.65
N ASP A 49 -13.09 -9.26 -18.18
CA ASP A 49 -12.90 -10.57 -17.56
C ASP A 49 -11.51 -10.69 -16.93
N VAL A 50 -10.53 -9.95 -17.47
CA VAL A 50 -9.14 -10.04 -17.10
C VAL A 50 -8.62 -8.67 -16.68
N ILE A 51 -8.00 -8.63 -15.50
CA ILE A 51 -7.27 -7.49 -14.96
C ILE A 51 -5.81 -7.87 -14.88
N VAL A 52 -4.95 -7.13 -15.59
CA VAL A 52 -3.49 -7.25 -15.54
C VAL A 52 -2.96 -6.14 -14.64
N PRO A 53 -2.59 -6.45 -13.38
CA PRO A 53 -2.09 -5.47 -12.44
C PRO A 53 -0.64 -5.06 -12.78
N GLY A 54 -0.18 -3.94 -12.21
CA GLY A 54 1.23 -3.57 -12.25
C GLY A 54 2.10 -4.49 -11.38
N HIS A 55 1.51 -5.03 -10.31
CA HIS A 55 2.17 -5.92 -9.38
C HIS A 55 1.30 -7.14 -9.05
N GLY A 56 1.92 -8.32 -9.04
CA GLY A 56 1.28 -9.58 -8.69
C GLY A 56 0.68 -10.34 -9.86
N ARG A 57 -0.24 -11.25 -9.56
CA ARG A 57 -0.83 -12.16 -10.56
C ARG A 57 -1.95 -11.51 -11.34
N ILE A 58 -2.18 -11.97 -12.56
CA ILE A 58 -3.37 -11.64 -13.35
C ILE A 58 -4.61 -12.22 -12.67
N VAL A 59 -5.69 -11.44 -12.59
CA VAL A 59 -6.93 -11.82 -11.90
C VAL A 59 -8.17 -11.40 -12.70
N GLY A 60 -9.32 -11.90 -12.28
CA GLY A 60 -10.62 -11.33 -12.64
C GLY A 60 -11.09 -10.27 -11.66
N LYS A 61 -12.33 -9.82 -11.81
CA LYS A 61 -12.93 -8.77 -10.95
C LYS A 61 -12.91 -9.11 -9.45
N ALA A 62 -12.97 -10.39 -9.08
CA ALA A 62 -12.94 -10.81 -7.68
C ALA A 62 -11.63 -10.40 -6.99
N GLY A 63 -10.47 -10.64 -7.63
CA GLY A 63 -9.19 -10.23 -7.07
C GLY A 63 -9.01 -8.72 -7.01
N GLY A 64 -9.52 -7.99 -8.01
CA GLY A 64 -9.55 -6.52 -7.95
C GLY A 64 -10.46 -5.98 -6.84
N ARG A 65 -11.58 -6.66 -6.57
CA ARG A 65 -12.49 -6.32 -5.47
C ARG A 65 -11.82 -6.54 -4.11
N GLU A 66 -11.12 -7.64 -3.94
CA GLU A 66 -10.39 -7.94 -2.71
C GLU A 66 -9.40 -6.83 -2.33
N MET A 67 -8.64 -6.32 -3.33
CA MET A 67 -7.76 -5.19 -3.09
C MET A 67 -8.52 -3.90 -2.75
N LEU A 68 -9.61 -3.60 -3.47
CA LEU A 68 -10.43 -2.42 -3.18
C LEU A 68 -10.99 -2.49 -1.75
N ASP A 69 -11.53 -3.63 -1.35
CA ASP A 69 -12.09 -3.81 -0.02
C ASP A 69 -11.02 -3.61 1.06
N TRP A 70 -9.79 -4.08 0.81
CA TRP A 70 -8.67 -3.84 1.71
C TRP A 70 -8.31 -2.36 1.87
N ILE A 71 -8.18 -1.60 0.77
CA ILE A 71 -7.82 -0.18 0.88
C ILE A 71 -8.93 0.69 1.49
N VAL A 72 -10.19 0.29 1.32
CA VAL A 72 -11.33 0.92 2.00
C VAL A 72 -11.27 0.61 3.49
N TYR A 73 -11.14 -0.67 3.86
CA TYR A 73 -10.99 -1.10 5.24
C TYR A 73 -9.83 -0.41 5.95
N LEU A 74 -8.65 -0.38 5.33
CA LEU A 74 -7.46 0.25 5.91
C LEU A 74 -7.71 1.74 6.22
N LYS A 75 -8.34 2.46 5.31
CA LYS A 75 -8.71 3.86 5.50
C LYS A 75 -9.65 4.03 6.70
N ASP A 76 -10.69 3.21 6.78
CA ASP A 76 -11.70 3.30 7.84
C ASP A 76 -11.10 2.96 9.21
N GLN A 77 -10.27 1.92 9.27
CA GLN A 77 -9.56 1.53 10.50
C GLN A 77 -8.54 2.59 10.94
N ALA A 78 -7.80 3.17 10.01
CA ALA A 78 -6.87 4.26 10.31
C ALA A 78 -7.63 5.51 10.81
N LYS A 79 -8.77 5.84 10.18
CA LYS A 79 -9.58 7.00 10.59
C LYS A 79 -10.14 6.85 12.01
N LEU A 80 -10.68 5.68 12.32
CA LEU A 80 -11.20 5.39 13.64
C LEU A 80 -10.15 5.62 14.74
N ARG A 81 -8.94 5.12 14.53
CA ARG A 81 -7.85 5.24 15.50
C ARG A 81 -7.24 6.64 15.54
N TYR A 82 -7.15 7.30 14.40
CA TYR A 82 -6.76 8.70 14.32
C TYR A 82 -7.69 9.58 15.16
N ASP A 83 -9.01 9.41 15.04
CA ASP A 83 -9.99 10.18 15.81
C ASP A 83 -9.93 9.84 17.31
N ALA A 84 -9.62 8.61 17.67
CA ALA A 84 -9.38 8.19 19.05
C ALA A 84 -8.05 8.70 19.63
N GLY A 85 -7.18 9.31 18.83
CA GLY A 85 -5.94 9.91 19.28
C GLY A 85 -4.74 8.98 19.35
N LEU A 86 -4.82 7.79 18.75
CA LEU A 86 -3.72 6.84 18.73
C LEU A 86 -2.53 7.38 17.92
N SER A 87 -1.34 6.91 18.29
CA SER A 87 -0.13 7.13 17.49
C SER A 87 -0.16 6.34 16.18
N LEU A 88 0.71 6.69 15.22
CA LEU A 88 0.90 5.91 14.00
C LEU A 88 1.26 4.45 14.32
N GLU A 89 2.18 4.24 15.26
CA GLU A 89 2.63 2.90 15.66
C GLU A 89 1.51 2.06 16.26
N ASP A 90 0.76 2.62 17.21
CA ASP A 90 -0.33 1.92 17.87
C ASP A 90 -1.47 1.63 16.88
N THR A 91 -1.74 2.57 15.97
CA THR A 91 -2.71 2.37 14.90
C THR A 91 -2.35 1.17 14.04
N VAL A 92 -1.09 1.08 13.58
CA VAL A 92 -0.65 -0.05 12.74
C VAL A 92 -0.69 -1.38 13.51
N ARG A 93 -0.33 -1.39 14.80
CA ARG A 93 -0.40 -2.59 15.64
C ARG A 93 -1.83 -3.12 15.82
N GLU A 94 -2.79 -2.22 15.95
CA GLU A 94 -4.17 -2.58 16.23
C GLU A 94 -5.00 -2.88 14.97
N ILE A 95 -4.52 -2.52 13.78
CA ILE A 95 -5.22 -2.88 12.54
C ILE A 95 -5.08 -4.38 12.32
N GLU A 96 -6.21 -5.06 12.38
CA GLU A 96 -6.28 -6.49 12.06
C GLU A 96 -6.08 -6.70 10.56
N VAL A 97 -5.11 -7.56 10.22
CA VAL A 97 -4.89 -8.02 8.85
C VAL A 97 -5.49 -9.42 8.75
N TYR A 98 -6.62 -9.52 8.09
CA TYR A 98 -7.44 -10.74 8.01
C TYR A 98 -7.14 -11.55 6.74
N ALA A 99 -7.55 -12.81 6.72
CA ALA A 99 -7.41 -13.67 5.55
C ALA A 99 -8.31 -13.21 4.38
N PRO A 100 -7.84 -13.23 3.12
CA PRO A 100 -6.52 -13.71 2.69
C PRO A 100 -5.41 -12.64 2.70
N ILE A 101 -5.69 -11.44 3.21
CA ILE A 101 -4.78 -10.28 3.17
C ILE A 101 -3.53 -10.50 4.06
N ASP A 102 -3.66 -11.31 5.10
CA ASP A 102 -2.56 -11.68 5.99
C ASP A 102 -1.45 -12.51 5.33
N GLU A 103 -1.76 -13.15 4.20
CA GLU A 103 -0.81 -13.87 3.36
C GLU A 103 -0.09 -12.97 2.33
N TRP A 104 -0.50 -11.71 2.22
CA TRP A 104 0.09 -10.79 1.25
C TRP A 104 1.52 -10.38 1.65
N ILE A 105 2.39 -10.27 0.66
CA ILE A 105 3.76 -9.78 0.85
C ILE A 105 3.79 -8.26 1.11
N ASP A 106 4.95 -7.74 1.50
CA ASP A 106 5.20 -6.29 1.68
C ASP A 106 4.32 -5.64 2.76
N ARG A 107 4.12 -6.32 3.88
CA ARG A 107 3.28 -5.87 5.01
C ARG A 107 3.77 -4.54 5.62
N ASP A 108 5.04 -4.21 5.50
CA ASP A 108 5.64 -2.96 5.91
C ASP A 108 4.98 -1.73 5.26
N ARG A 109 4.43 -1.89 4.05
CA ARG A 109 3.71 -0.84 3.32
C ARG A 109 2.46 -0.32 4.04
N ILE A 110 1.91 -1.08 4.99
CA ILE A 110 0.81 -0.62 5.84
C ILE A 110 1.21 0.65 6.60
N VAL A 111 2.45 0.73 7.10
CA VAL A 111 2.97 1.93 7.81
C VAL A 111 2.94 3.14 6.88
N THR A 112 3.46 3.00 5.66
CA THR A 112 3.47 4.07 4.65
C THR A 112 2.06 4.56 4.35
N ASN A 113 1.14 3.64 4.15
CA ASN A 113 -0.25 3.93 3.83
C ASN A 113 -0.99 4.62 4.98
N VAL A 114 -0.85 4.12 6.21
CA VAL A 114 -1.46 4.74 7.39
C VAL A 114 -0.87 6.12 7.65
N ASN A 115 0.44 6.30 7.42
CA ASN A 115 1.07 7.61 7.53
C ASN A 115 0.51 8.62 6.53
N LEU A 116 0.31 8.23 5.26
CA LEU A 116 -0.35 9.08 4.26
C LEU A 116 -1.77 9.45 4.67
N LEU A 117 -2.54 8.47 5.15
CA LEU A 117 -3.89 8.71 5.66
C LEU A 117 -3.88 9.68 6.84
N PHE A 118 -2.94 9.56 7.77
CA PHE A 118 -2.78 10.49 8.89
C PHE A 118 -2.48 11.92 8.41
N GLN A 119 -1.66 12.08 7.36
CA GLN A 119 -1.41 13.38 6.74
C GLN A 119 -2.71 13.97 6.16
N GLU A 120 -3.51 13.16 5.48
CA GLU A 120 -4.81 13.58 4.92
C GLU A 120 -5.85 13.93 6.00
N PHE A 121 -5.84 13.24 7.15
CA PHE A 121 -6.77 13.50 8.25
C PHE A 121 -6.43 14.75 9.08
N GLY A 122 -5.32 15.41 8.81
CA GLY A 122 -4.90 16.64 9.50
C GLY A 122 -3.48 16.59 10.06
N GLY A 123 -2.74 15.53 9.79
CA GLY A 123 -1.29 15.42 10.04
C GLY A 123 -0.88 15.12 11.47
N ARG A 124 -1.82 14.98 12.42
CA ARG A 124 -1.47 14.67 13.79
C ARG A 124 -0.84 13.27 13.90
N GLY A 125 0.37 13.20 14.46
CA GLY A 125 1.09 11.93 14.62
C GLY A 125 1.68 11.36 13.34
N ALA A 126 1.47 11.99 12.17
CA ALA A 126 2.13 11.61 10.95
C ALA A 126 3.63 11.95 10.99
N VAL A 127 4.43 11.07 10.41
CA VAL A 127 5.88 11.33 10.24
C VAL A 127 6.14 11.99 8.88
N LYS A 128 7.26 12.72 8.77
CA LYS A 128 7.48 13.63 7.65
C LYS A 128 8.42 13.08 6.58
N THR A 129 9.30 12.17 6.96
CA THR A 129 10.34 11.65 6.07
C THR A 129 10.19 10.15 5.86
N MET A 130 10.74 9.64 4.76
CA MET A 130 10.78 8.21 4.52
C MET A 130 11.64 7.49 5.57
N ASP A 131 12.72 8.11 6.05
CA ASP A 131 13.55 7.56 7.12
C ASP A 131 12.76 7.36 8.41
N ASP A 132 11.85 8.29 8.74
CA ASP A 132 10.97 8.13 9.91
C ASP A 132 9.96 7.00 9.69
N VAL A 133 9.43 6.83 8.47
CA VAL A 133 8.56 5.69 8.13
C VAL A 133 9.30 4.38 8.33
N ILE A 134 10.53 4.28 7.79
CA ILE A 134 11.38 3.08 7.93
C ILE A 134 11.64 2.77 9.41
N ARG A 135 11.96 3.78 10.24
CA ARG A 135 12.14 3.57 11.69
C ARG A 135 10.89 3.01 12.37
N VAL A 136 9.71 3.45 11.94
CA VAL A 136 8.45 2.88 12.46
C VAL A 136 8.28 1.44 12.00
N GLN A 137 8.60 1.11 10.74
CA GLN A 137 8.56 -0.25 10.21
C GLN A 137 9.52 -1.18 10.97
N GLU A 138 10.75 -0.74 11.22
CA GLU A 138 11.76 -1.48 12.02
C GLU A 138 11.27 -1.72 13.45
N LYS A 139 10.76 -0.67 14.11
CA LYS A 139 10.24 -0.74 15.49
C LYS A 139 9.04 -1.69 15.62
N LEU A 140 8.25 -1.82 14.57
CA LEU A 140 7.13 -2.75 14.49
C LEU A 140 7.56 -4.18 14.07
N GLY A 141 8.84 -4.39 13.74
CA GLY A 141 9.34 -5.68 13.26
C GLY A 141 8.83 -6.06 11.88
N LEU A 142 8.41 -5.08 11.08
CA LEU A 142 7.89 -5.29 9.72
C LEU A 142 8.99 -5.27 8.65
N MET A 143 10.15 -4.71 8.99
CA MET A 143 11.37 -4.75 8.18
C MET A 143 12.55 -5.20 9.04
N ALA A 144 13.53 -5.86 8.42
CA ALA A 144 14.83 -6.05 9.04
C ALA A 144 15.52 -4.69 9.25
N PRO A 145 16.24 -4.47 10.37
CA PRO A 145 17.01 -3.25 10.55
C PRO A 145 17.95 -3.06 9.36
N LEU A 146 18.03 -1.83 8.85
CA LEU A 146 19.06 -1.48 7.88
C LEU A 146 20.41 -1.73 8.58
N SER A 147 21.06 -2.86 8.28
CA SER A 147 22.42 -3.10 8.74
C SER A 147 23.25 -1.91 8.29
N ALA A 148 23.87 -1.21 9.25
CA ALA A 148 24.89 -0.25 8.91
C ALA A 148 25.86 -0.97 7.98
N SER A 149 25.96 -0.54 6.74
CA SER A 149 26.97 -1.03 5.82
C SER A 149 28.32 -0.66 6.40
N GLU A 150 28.90 -1.58 7.17
CA GLU A 150 30.28 -1.49 7.56
C GLU A 150 31.10 -1.44 6.26
N GLY A 151 31.61 -0.23 6.00
CA GLY A 151 32.53 -0.01 4.92
C GLY A 151 33.85 -0.73 5.22
N ASP A 152 33.90 -2.00 4.89
CA ASP A 152 35.15 -2.76 4.84
C ASP A 152 35.91 -2.38 3.55
N HIS A 153 36.52 -1.20 3.60
CA HIS A 153 37.61 -0.88 2.71
C HIS A 153 38.84 -1.70 3.13
N HIS A 154 38.89 -2.96 2.72
CA HIS A 154 40.13 -3.68 2.69
C HIS A 154 41.04 -3.07 1.61
N GLY A 155 41.96 -2.23 2.08
CA GLY A 155 43.11 -1.80 1.31
C GLY A 155 43.95 -3.01 0.90
N HIS A 156 43.99 -3.31 -0.37
CA HIS A 156 45.07 -4.10 -0.95
C HIS A 156 46.21 -3.18 -1.30
N ALA A 157 47.19 -3.12 -0.40
CA ALA A 157 48.55 -2.79 -0.76
C ALA A 157 49.20 -4.02 -1.39
N HIS A 158 49.54 -3.94 -2.67
CA HIS A 158 50.80 -4.46 -3.26
C HIS A 158 50.92 -3.98 -4.70
#